data_67a23fed17a5822ec45b07f831b2cba5
#
_entry.id   67a23fed17a5822ec45b07f831b2cba5
#
_cell.length_a   1.000
_cell.length_b   1.000
_cell.length_c   1.000
_cell.angle_alpha   90.00
_cell.angle_beta   90.00
_cell.angle_gamma   90.00
#
_symmetry.space_group_name_H-M   'P 1'
#
loop_
_entity.id
_entity.type
_entity.pdbx_description
1 polymer ?
#
loop_
_entity_poly.entity_id
_entity_poly.type
_entity_poly.pdbx_seq_one_letter_code
_entity_poly.pdbx_strand_id
1 'polypeptide(L)'
;MELKQCGRSGLYLSALGLGTLTWGRDTDGPEAHDMLKAFVDAGGNLVECSPAHGDGMAVDVLSEGLSSIGRHRVALVWRGAVRRAGEGAWVAAAGRGDLLRSLDDALARLDTDYVDVWLVEPRPEVPLEETLEAATLAQRSGRAHYVGLSRASHWELAEAVTRGILGACAPMTVVEAPFSLANASASQTIAELSGRGVGVIAASALAGGALTGKYRHTTPADSRAASPHLRHMVEPYLEGHPRTVIEAASRAAAGLERSTGDVALAWVRDFPGVSAALIGPRTRRQLDTLLGYSEPLPAPIRQVLAEVASPSWVAR
;
A
#
# COMPACT_ATOMS: atom_id res chain seq x y z
N MET A 1 -1.10 -6.52 -17.23
CA MET A 1 -0.13 -6.29 -16.12
C MET A 1 0.34 -7.63 -15.60
N GLU A 2 1.60 -7.76 -15.15
CA GLU A 2 2.10 -9.00 -14.54
C GLU A 2 1.39 -9.29 -13.21
N LEU A 3 1.01 -10.55 -12.99
CA LEU A 3 0.52 -11.02 -11.70
C LEU A 3 1.64 -11.75 -10.96
N LYS A 4 1.90 -11.35 -9.72
CA LYS A 4 2.89 -11.95 -8.84
C LYS A 4 2.22 -12.75 -7.73
N GLN A 5 2.75 -13.92 -7.42
CA GLN A 5 2.32 -14.68 -6.25
C GLN A 5 2.65 -13.91 -4.97
N CYS A 6 1.68 -13.77 -4.07
CA CYS A 6 1.87 -13.12 -2.78
C CYS A 6 2.45 -14.11 -1.76
N GLY A 7 3.75 -14.01 -1.51
CA GLY A 7 4.46 -14.97 -0.68
C GLY A 7 4.33 -16.40 -1.19
N ARG A 8 4.04 -17.35 -0.30
CA ARG A 8 3.77 -18.77 -0.62
C ARG A 8 2.28 -19.10 -0.56
N SER A 9 1.42 -18.15 -0.91
CA SER A 9 -0.02 -18.34 -0.87
C SER A 9 -0.61 -18.59 -2.27
N GLY A 10 -1.88 -18.94 -2.34
CA GLY A 10 -2.66 -18.96 -3.58
C GLY A 10 -3.12 -17.60 -4.08
N LEU A 11 -2.74 -16.52 -3.40
CA LEU A 11 -3.09 -15.16 -3.77
C LEU A 11 -2.14 -14.62 -4.85
N TYR A 12 -2.70 -14.16 -5.98
CA TYR A 12 -1.96 -13.50 -7.03
C TYR A 12 -2.39 -12.04 -7.14
N LEU A 13 -1.43 -11.13 -7.02
CA LEU A 13 -1.66 -9.69 -7.07
C LEU A 13 -0.95 -9.09 -8.29
N SER A 14 -1.58 -8.10 -8.91
CA SER A 14 -0.90 -7.31 -9.93
C SER A 14 0.31 -6.59 -9.33
N ALA A 15 1.38 -6.48 -10.08
CA ALA A 15 2.64 -5.87 -9.64
C ALA A 15 2.49 -4.41 -9.17
N LEU A 16 1.44 -3.73 -9.66
CA LEU A 16 0.97 -2.44 -9.13
C LEU A 16 -0.40 -2.63 -8.49
N GLY A 17 -0.64 -1.92 -7.39
CA GLY A 17 -1.93 -1.85 -6.72
C GLY A 17 -2.49 -0.42 -6.71
N LEU A 18 -3.79 -0.27 -6.86
CA LEU A 18 -4.47 1.02 -6.86
C LEU A 18 -4.97 1.35 -5.44
N GLY A 19 -4.40 2.40 -4.84
CA GLY A 19 -4.83 2.92 -3.54
C GLY A 19 -5.88 4.01 -3.69
N THR A 20 -6.88 4.00 -2.81
CA THR A 20 -8.06 4.87 -2.86
C THR A 20 -8.00 6.08 -1.92
N LEU A 21 -6.83 6.42 -1.37
CA LEU A 21 -6.66 7.44 -0.32
C LEU A 21 -7.38 8.77 -0.59
N THR A 22 -7.46 9.21 -1.84
CA THR A 22 -8.00 10.52 -2.23
C THR A 22 -9.43 10.49 -2.74
N TRP A 23 -10.03 9.31 -2.89
CA TRP A 23 -11.33 9.12 -3.53
C TRP A 23 -12.46 9.72 -2.71
N GLY A 24 -13.38 10.39 -3.39
CA GLY A 24 -14.52 11.07 -2.79
C GLY A 24 -14.20 12.45 -2.19
N ARG A 25 -12.91 12.77 -1.93
CA ARG A 25 -12.50 14.08 -1.39
C ARG A 25 -11.67 14.90 -2.36
N ASP A 26 -10.49 14.41 -2.77
CA ASP A 26 -9.56 15.10 -3.67
C ASP A 26 -9.63 14.54 -5.11
N THR A 27 -10.28 13.41 -5.29
CA THR A 27 -10.60 12.73 -6.55
C THR A 27 -12.08 12.43 -6.53
N ASP A 28 -12.85 13.00 -7.43
CA ASP A 28 -14.30 12.79 -7.48
C ASP A 28 -14.68 11.36 -7.92
N GLY A 29 -15.95 10.99 -7.74
CA GLY A 29 -16.45 9.65 -8.06
C GLY A 29 -16.25 9.26 -9.53
N PRO A 30 -16.67 10.09 -10.49
CA PRO A 30 -16.49 9.81 -11.92
C PRO A 30 -15.03 9.56 -12.32
N GLU A 31 -14.10 10.38 -11.86
CA GLU A 31 -12.67 10.22 -12.10
C GLU A 31 -12.12 8.93 -11.45
N ALA A 32 -12.57 8.63 -10.24
CA ALA A 32 -12.20 7.41 -9.52
C ALA A 32 -12.68 6.14 -10.24
N HIS A 33 -13.92 6.14 -10.72
CA HIS A 33 -14.49 5.02 -11.48
C HIS A 33 -13.80 4.83 -12.83
N ASP A 34 -13.47 5.91 -13.55
CA ASP A 34 -12.70 5.83 -14.80
C ASP A 34 -11.30 5.26 -14.55
N MET A 35 -10.64 5.69 -13.46
CA MET A 35 -9.35 5.11 -13.05
C MET A 35 -9.47 3.63 -12.67
N LEU A 36 -10.48 3.23 -11.91
CA LEU A 36 -10.69 1.83 -11.53
C LEU A 36 -10.88 0.95 -12.76
N LYS A 37 -11.76 1.37 -13.67
CA LYS A 37 -12.01 0.66 -14.92
C LYS A 37 -10.73 0.52 -15.74
N ALA A 38 -10.00 1.61 -15.95
CA ALA A 38 -8.77 1.60 -16.72
C ALA A 38 -7.70 0.72 -16.10
N PHE A 39 -7.56 0.74 -14.77
CA PHE A 39 -6.63 -0.09 -14.04
C PHE A 39 -6.92 -1.59 -14.24
N VAL A 40 -8.19 -1.97 -14.11
CA VAL A 40 -8.63 -3.37 -14.30
C VAL A 40 -8.51 -3.80 -15.77
N ASP A 41 -8.85 -2.94 -16.73
CA ASP A 41 -8.70 -3.22 -18.16
C ASP A 41 -7.22 -3.35 -18.58
N ALA A 42 -6.29 -2.69 -17.87
CA ALA A 42 -4.85 -2.88 -18.02
C ALA A 42 -4.31 -4.16 -17.33
N GLY A 43 -5.20 -5.00 -16.78
CA GLY A 43 -4.84 -6.25 -16.09
C GLY A 43 -4.43 -6.07 -14.63
N GLY A 44 -4.72 -4.91 -14.02
CA GLY A 44 -4.59 -4.69 -12.58
C GLY A 44 -5.71 -5.37 -11.80
N ASN A 45 -5.40 -5.98 -10.67
CA ASN A 45 -6.41 -6.59 -9.80
C ASN A 45 -6.35 -6.09 -8.34
N LEU A 46 -5.22 -5.59 -7.88
CA LEU A 46 -5.08 -5.15 -6.50
C LEU A 46 -5.67 -3.76 -6.30
N VAL A 47 -6.70 -3.65 -5.48
CA VAL A 47 -7.25 -2.37 -5.00
C VAL A 47 -7.19 -2.31 -3.48
N GLU A 48 -6.58 -1.27 -2.93
CA GLU A 48 -6.46 -1.07 -1.48
C GLU A 48 -7.36 0.06 -1.03
N CYS A 49 -8.16 -0.21 0.00
CA CYS A 49 -9.04 0.77 0.65
C CYS A 49 -8.93 0.68 2.17
N SER A 50 -9.26 1.79 2.82
CA SER A 50 -9.31 1.92 4.28
C SER A 50 -10.51 2.76 4.68
N PRO A 51 -11.13 2.52 5.84
CA PRO A 51 -12.32 3.26 6.27
C PRO A 51 -12.10 4.78 6.38
N ALA A 52 -10.86 5.24 6.58
CA ALA A 52 -10.54 6.67 6.67
C ALA A 52 -10.14 7.31 5.32
N HIS A 53 -10.06 6.55 4.24
CA HIS A 53 -9.72 7.09 2.93
C HIS A 53 -10.77 8.08 2.44
N GLY A 54 -10.33 9.19 1.85
CA GLY A 54 -11.22 10.26 1.41
C GLY A 54 -12.09 10.85 2.52
N ASP A 55 -11.62 10.81 3.78
CA ASP A 55 -12.43 11.11 4.97
C ASP A 55 -13.67 10.22 5.12
N GLY A 56 -13.56 8.97 4.72
CA GLY A 56 -14.61 7.96 4.77
C GLY A 56 -15.46 7.86 3.51
N MET A 57 -15.28 8.76 2.54
CA MET A 57 -16.05 8.75 1.27
C MET A 57 -15.53 7.72 0.26
N ALA A 58 -14.27 7.32 0.37
CA ALA A 58 -13.66 6.40 -0.60
C ALA A 58 -14.35 5.02 -0.62
N VAL A 59 -14.94 4.60 0.47
CA VAL A 59 -15.64 3.31 0.58
C VAL A 59 -16.85 3.27 -0.33
N ASP A 60 -17.68 4.32 -0.30
CA ASP A 60 -18.91 4.39 -1.10
C ASP A 60 -18.57 4.54 -2.60
N VAL A 61 -17.61 5.40 -2.92
CA VAL A 61 -17.09 5.52 -4.30
C VAL A 61 -16.53 4.19 -4.82
N LEU A 62 -15.81 3.43 -3.98
CA LEU A 62 -15.30 2.13 -4.36
C LEU A 62 -16.43 1.11 -4.55
N SER A 63 -17.44 1.10 -3.68
CA SER A 63 -18.61 0.21 -3.76
C SER A 63 -19.35 0.40 -5.10
N GLU A 64 -19.64 1.64 -5.48
CA GLU A 64 -20.25 1.97 -6.77
C GLU A 64 -19.38 1.49 -7.95
N GLY A 65 -18.08 1.73 -7.86
CA GLY A 65 -17.12 1.27 -8.87
C GLY A 65 -17.07 -0.25 -9.01
N LEU A 66 -17.01 -0.98 -7.90
CA LEU A 66 -17.03 -2.45 -7.89
C LEU A 66 -18.31 -3.04 -8.48
N SER A 67 -19.46 -2.42 -8.20
CA SER A 67 -20.73 -2.83 -8.78
C SER A 67 -20.73 -2.72 -10.32
N SER A 68 -20.04 -1.71 -10.86
CA SER A 68 -19.98 -1.49 -12.31
C SER A 68 -19.01 -2.42 -13.04
N ILE A 69 -17.89 -2.80 -12.42
CA ILE A 69 -16.86 -3.63 -13.06
C ILE A 69 -16.96 -5.12 -12.71
N GLY A 70 -17.67 -5.47 -11.63
CA GLY A 70 -17.76 -6.81 -11.06
C GLY A 70 -16.74 -7.06 -9.96
N ARG A 71 -17.20 -7.34 -8.73
CA ARG A 71 -16.41 -7.55 -7.50
C ARG A 71 -15.28 -8.57 -7.68
N HIS A 72 -15.55 -9.65 -8.39
CA HIS A 72 -14.61 -10.77 -8.59
C HIS A 72 -13.39 -10.43 -9.47
N ARG A 73 -13.41 -9.30 -10.17
CA ARG A 73 -12.27 -8.84 -10.99
C ARG A 73 -11.16 -8.19 -10.15
N VAL A 74 -11.42 -7.97 -8.87
CA VAL A 74 -10.54 -7.22 -7.96
C VAL A 74 -10.16 -8.08 -6.77
N ALA A 75 -8.87 -8.12 -6.44
CA ALA A 75 -8.35 -8.52 -5.14
C ALA A 75 -8.42 -7.30 -4.22
N LEU A 76 -9.48 -7.24 -3.43
CA LEU A 76 -9.72 -6.12 -2.51
C LEU A 76 -8.92 -6.29 -1.24
N VAL A 77 -8.00 -5.37 -1.00
CA VAL A 77 -7.25 -5.25 0.26
C VAL A 77 -7.92 -4.20 1.13
N TRP A 78 -8.49 -4.64 2.24
CA TRP A 78 -9.05 -3.76 3.25
C TRP A 78 -8.03 -3.53 4.36
N ARG A 79 -7.67 -2.28 4.61
CA ARG A 79 -6.62 -1.94 5.56
C ARG A 79 -7.15 -1.22 6.78
N GLY A 80 -6.76 -1.75 7.95
CA GLY A 80 -7.05 -1.17 9.25
C GLY A 80 -8.46 -1.47 9.75
N ALA A 81 -8.71 -0.95 10.91
CA ALA A 81 -10.01 -0.87 11.54
C ALA A 81 -10.06 0.44 12.29
N VAL A 82 -10.91 1.35 11.86
CA VAL A 82 -11.10 2.65 12.50
C VAL A 82 -12.57 2.95 12.60
N ARG A 83 -12.95 3.74 13.58
CA ARG A 83 -14.30 4.27 13.74
C ARG A 83 -14.27 5.78 13.91
N ARG A 84 -15.36 6.45 13.63
CA ARG A 84 -15.48 7.85 14.00
C ARG A 84 -15.78 7.98 15.50
N ALA A 85 -15.04 8.84 16.19
CA ALA A 85 -15.32 9.26 17.54
C ALA A 85 -15.88 10.69 17.52
N GLY A 86 -17.14 10.84 17.90
CA GLY A 86 -17.83 12.15 17.89
C GLY A 86 -17.86 12.80 16.49
N GLU A 87 -17.80 14.12 16.45
CA GLU A 87 -17.92 14.91 15.23
C GLU A 87 -16.64 14.92 14.37
N GLY A 88 -16.10 13.78 14.03
CA GLY A 88 -15.18 13.74 12.90
C GLY A 88 -13.80 13.15 13.12
N ALA A 89 -13.36 12.84 14.34
CA ALA A 89 -12.07 12.21 14.56
C ALA A 89 -12.10 10.71 14.21
N TRP A 90 -11.16 10.27 13.40
CA TRP A 90 -10.91 8.85 13.17
C TRP A 90 -10.06 8.29 14.30
N VAL A 91 -10.57 7.28 15.00
CA VAL A 91 -9.83 6.56 16.05
C VAL A 91 -9.67 5.10 15.63
N ALA A 92 -8.50 4.54 15.90
CA ALA A 92 -8.26 3.15 15.62
C ALA A 92 -9.14 2.26 16.50
N ALA A 93 -9.74 1.25 15.91
CA ALA A 93 -10.34 0.14 16.63
C ALA A 93 -9.21 -0.79 17.10
N ALA A 94 -9.23 -1.20 18.36
CA ALA A 94 -8.15 -1.94 18.95
C ALA A 94 -8.58 -3.31 19.50
N GLY A 95 -9.68 -3.37 20.23
CA GLY A 95 -10.18 -4.62 20.79
C GLY A 95 -10.83 -5.53 19.74
N ARG A 96 -10.80 -6.84 19.98
CA ARG A 96 -11.34 -7.86 19.06
C ARG A 96 -12.75 -7.53 18.55
N GLY A 97 -13.66 -7.13 19.45
CA GLY A 97 -15.04 -6.80 19.10
C GLY A 97 -15.16 -5.58 18.17
N ASP A 98 -14.34 -4.56 18.40
CA ASP A 98 -14.31 -3.36 17.56
C ASP A 98 -13.69 -3.63 16.19
N LEU A 99 -12.62 -4.45 16.14
CA LEU A 99 -12.00 -4.88 14.91
C LEU A 99 -12.99 -5.62 14.00
N LEU A 100 -13.69 -6.63 14.55
CA LEU A 100 -14.66 -7.43 13.79
C LEU A 100 -15.86 -6.58 13.34
N ARG A 101 -16.38 -5.71 14.21
CA ARG A 101 -17.47 -4.78 13.86
C ARG A 101 -17.06 -3.83 12.73
N SER A 102 -15.83 -3.29 12.80
CA SER A 102 -15.33 -2.44 11.72
C SER A 102 -15.21 -3.16 10.38
N LEU A 103 -14.89 -4.45 10.39
CA LEU A 103 -14.91 -5.28 9.18
C LEU A 103 -16.34 -5.52 8.69
N ASP A 104 -17.27 -5.85 9.58
CA ASP A 104 -18.68 -6.06 9.23
C ASP A 104 -19.32 -4.79 8.63
N ASP A 105 -19.05 -3.62 9.22
CA ASP A 105 -19.49 -2.31 8.70
C ASP A 105 -18.90 -2.05 7.30
N ALA A 106 -17.63 -2.43 7.09
CA ALA A 106 -16.98 -2.29 5.80
C ALA A 106 -17.61 -3.18 4.73
N LEU A 107 -17.87 -4.45 5.05
CA LEU A 107 -18.50 -5.40 4.13
C LEU A 107 -19.90 -4.94 3.73
N ALA A 108 -20.68 -4.45 4.70
CA ALA A 108 -22.01 -3.90 4.45
C ALA A 108 -21.97 -2.67 3.52
N ARG A 109 -21.03 -1.73 3.73
CA ARG A 109 -20.88 -0.53 2.87
C ARG A 109 -20.34 -0.86 1.48
N LEU A 110 -19.48 -1.86 1.36
CA LEU A 110 -18.92 -2.31 0.09
C LEU A 110 -19.86 -3.22 -0.71
N ASP A 111 -21.01 -3.58 -0.14
CA ASP A 111 -21.98 -4.52 -0.72
C ASP A 111 -21.30 -5.84 -1.15
N THR A 112 -20.56 -6.45 -0.22
CA THR A 112 -19.83 -7.70 -0.45
C THR A 112 -19.75 -8.53 0.83
N ASP A 113 -19.70 -9.86 0.69
CA ASP A 113 -19.60 -10.77 1.84
C ASP A 113 -18.15 -11.00 2.30
N TYR A 114 -17.16 -10.55 1.50
CA TYR A 114 -15.75 -10.80 1.80
C TYR A 114 -14.83 -9.71 1.26
N VAL A 115 -13.66 -9.60 1.91
CA VAL A 115 -12.48 -8.97 1.34
C VAL A 115 -11.45 -10.07 1.01
N ASP A 116 -10.65 -9.85 -0.04
CA ASP A 116 -9.61 -10.83 -0.40
C ASP A 116 -8.49 -10.83 0.64
N VAL A 117 -8.12 -9.66 1.13
CA VAL A 117 -7.12 -9.49 2.20
C VAL A 117 -7.62 -8.50 3.24
N TRP A 118 -7.54 -8.89 4.51
CA TRP A 118 -7.69 -7.96 5.62
C TRP A 118 -6.34 -7.69 6.29
N LEU A 119 -5.89 -6.45 6.21
CA LEU A 119 -4.68 -5.95 6.87
C LEU A 119 -5.06 -5.26 8.17
N VAL A 120 -4.70 -5.84 9.30
CA VAL A 120 -4.99 -5.28 10.62
C VAL A 120 -3.79 -4.50 11.13
N GLU A 121 -4.02 -3.38 11.81
CA GLU A 121 -2.98 -2.58 12.45
C GLU A 121 -2.91 -2.92 13.95
N PRO A 122 -1.82 -3.52 14.45
CA PRO A 122 -1.62 -3.72 15.88
C PRO A 122 -1.59 -2.38 16.63
N ARG A 123 -2.02 -2.39 17.87
CA ARG A 123 -2.03 -1.20 18.74
C ARG A 123 -1.27 -1.49 20.02
N PRO A 124 -0.36 -0.60 20.46
CA PRO A 124 0.43 -0.82 21.67
C PRO A 124 -0.40 -1.02 22.94
N GLU A 125 -1.63 -0.49 22.95
CA GLU A 125 -2.53 -0.53 24.10
C GLU A 125 -3.28 -1.86 24.24
N VAL A 126 -3.18 -2.75 23.22
CA VAL A 126 -3.92 -4.02 23.18
C VAL A 126 -2.94 -5.17 22.89
N PRO A 127 -3.05 -6.31 23.60
CA PRO A 127 -2.23 -7.47 23.29
C PRO A 127 -2.35 -7.90 21.82
N LEU A 128 -1.22 -8.20 21.19
CA LEU A 128 -1.17 -8.62 19.79
C LEU A 128 -2.07 -9.85 19.53
N GLU A 129 -2.23 -10.71 20.54
CA GLU A 129 -3.09 -11.88 20.49
C GLU A 129 -4.53 -11.53 20.14
N GLU A 130 -5.09 -10.46 20.66
CA GLU A 130 -6.46 -10.03 20.32
C GLU A 130 -6.59 -9.66 18.85
N THR A 131 -5.59 -8.95 18.31
CA THR A 131 -5.52 -8.60 16.89
C THR A 131 -5.44 -9.85 16.01
N LEU A 132 -4.56 -10.79 16.37
CA LEU A 132 -4.37 -12.04 15.61
C LEU A 132 -5.59 -12.96 15.71
N GLU A 133 -6.27 -12.96 16.84
CA GLU A 133 -7.50 -13.73 17.02
C GLU A 133 -8.66 -13.14 16.19
N ALA A 134 -8.81 -11.81 16.16
CA ALA A 134 -9.78 -11.16 15.27
C ALA A 134 -9.53 -11.52 13.81
N ALA A 135 -8.28 -11.44 13.34
CA ALA A 135 -7.89 -11.83 11.99
C ALA A 135 -8.20 -13.30 11.71
N THR A 136 -7.93 -14.19 12.67
CA THR A 136 -8.22 -15.62 12.56
C THR A 136 -9.71 -15.89 12.44
N LEU A 137 -10.54 -15.21 13.25
CA LEU A 137 -11.99 -15.34 13.20
C LEU A 137 -12.56 -14.83 11.87
N ALA A 138 -12.05 -13.72 11.36
CA ALA A 138 -12.46 -13.19 10.06
C ALA A 138 -12.12 -14.15 8.92
N GLN A 139 -10.94 -14.75 8.92
CA GLN A 139 -10.55 -15.74 7.91
C GLN A 139 -11.41 -17.01 8.00
N ARG A 140 -11.59 -17.57 9.20
CA ARG A 140 -12.37 -18.81 9.39
C ARG A 140 -13.84 -18.64 9.03
N SER A 141 -14.41 -17.47 9.21
CA SER A 141 -15.79 -17.15 8.84
C SER A 141 -15.97 -16.81 7.36
N GLY A 142 -14.89 -16.70 6.58
CA GLY A 142 -14.94 -16.33 5.16
C GLY A 142 -15.06 -14.83 4.89
N ARG A 143 -15.12 -13.97 5.92
CA ARG A 143 -15.16 -12.51 5.75
C ARG A 143 -13.87 -11.94 5.19
N ALA A 144 -12.76 -12.63 5.36
CA ALA A 144 -11.49 -12.35 4.69
C ALA A 144 -10.89 -13.65 4.18
N HIS A 145 -10.44 -13.70 2.93
CA HIS A 145 -9.80 -14.91 2.42
C HIS A 145 -8.37 -15.06 2.94
N TYR A 146 -7.66 -13.95 3.04
CA TYR A 146 -6.31 -13.86 3.58
C TYR A 146 -6.24 -12.76 4.62
N VAL A 147 -5.28 -12.89 5.54
CA VAL A 147 -5.03 -11.90 6.58
C VAL A 147 -3.57 -11.51 6.64
N GLY A 148 -3.32 -10.33 7.13
CA GLY A 148 -1.99 -9.80 7.30
C GLY A 148 -1.96 -8.60 8.24
N LEU A 149 -0.79 -7.99 8.38
CA LEU A 149 -0.58 -6.82 9.21
C LEU A 149 -0.14 -5.62 8.38
N SER A 150 -0.56 -4.44 8.80
CA SER A 150 -0.09 -3.15 8.32
C SER A 150 0.49 -2.35 9.48
N ARG A 151 1.54 -1.54 9.20
CA ARG A 151 2.19 -0.66 10.19
C ARG A 151 2.65 -1.36 11.48
N ALA A 152 2.89 -2.66 11.43
CA ALA A 152 3.40 -3.42 12.54
C ALA A 152 4.92 -3.24 12.70
N SER A 153 5.40 -3.27 13.94
CA SER A 153 6.82 -3.29 14.25
C SER A 153 7.46 -4.62 13.84
N HIS A 154 8.79 -4.65 13.73
CA HIS A 154 9.52 -5.89 13.43
C HIS A 154 9.23 -7.00 14.46
N TRP A 155 9.05 -6.64 15.72
CA TRP A 155 8.73 -7.58 16.79
C TRP A 155 7.34 -8.20 16.59
N GLU A 156 6.33 -7.37 16.37
CA GLU A 156 4.96 -7.84 16.11
C GLU A 156 4.87 -8.72 14.85
N LEU A 157 5.63 -8.35 13.79
CA LEU A 157 5.71 -9.17 12.58
C LEU A 157 6.35 -10.53 12.85
N ALA A 158 7.48 -10.56 13.57
CA ALA A 158 8.17 -11.82 13.91
C ALA A 158 7.28 -12.72 14.78
N GLU A 159 6.58 -12.15 15.76
CA GLU A 159 5.65 -12.87 16.63
C GLU A 159 4.45 -13.41 15.84
N ALA A 160 3.78 -12.58 15.05
CA ALA A 160 2.61 -12.97 14.26
C ALA A 160 2.95 -14.11 13.27
N VAL A 161 4.07 -14.00 12.56
CA VAL A 161 4.55 -15.03 11.63
C VAL A 161 4.85 -16.34 12.36
N THR A 162 5.54 -16.26 13.51
CA THR A 162 5.86 -17.45 14.31
C THR A 162 4.62 -18.13 14.83
N ARG A 163 3.65 -17.38 15.36
CA ARG A 163 2.36 -17.92 15.84
C ARG A 163 1.56 -18.58 14.71
N GLY A 164 1.58 -17.97 13.50
CA GLY A 164 0.96 -18.56 12.32
C GLY A 164 1.60 -19.89 11.90
N ILE A 165 2.94 -19.98 11.91
CA ILE A 165 3.69 -21.22 11.62
C ILE A 165 3.35 -22.31 12.65
N LEU A 166 3.20 -21.97 13.92
CA LEU A 166 2.83 -22.88 14.99
C LEU A 166 1.33 -23.25 15.02
N GLY A 167 0.51 -22.67 14.14
CA GLY A 167 -0.93 -22.91 14.09
C GLY A 167 -1.73 -22.25 15.22
N ALA A 168 -1.13 -21.32 15.97
CA ALA A 168 -1.79 -20.60 17.05
C ALA A 168 -2.71 -19.48 16.56
N CYS A 169 -2.57 -19.04 15.33
CA CYS A 169 -3.44 -18.08 14.65
C CYS A 169 -3.47 -18.36 13.14
N ALA A 170 -4.29 -17.62 12.40
CA ALA A 170 -4.25 -17.65 10.94
C ALA A 170 -2.85 -17.32 10.42
N PRO A 171 -2.36 -18.00 9.37
CA PRO A 171 -1.05 -17.69 8.81
C PRO A 171 -1.06 -16.27 8.21
N MET A 172 -0.04 -15.49 8.56
CA MET A 172 0.18 -14.17 7.96
C MET A 172 0.60 -14.34 6.50
N THR A 173 -0.28 -13.97 5.58
CA THR A 173 -0.05 -14.13 4.15
C THR A 173 0.68 -12.94 3.55
N VAL A 174 0.38 -11.74 4.04
CA VAL A 174 0.88 -10.50 3.48
C VAL A 174 1.11 -9.45 4.56
N VAL A 175 2.08 -8.59 4.33
CA VAL A 175 2.37 -7.41 5.15
C VAL A 175 2.34 -6.18 4.27
N GLU A 176 1.69 -5.12 4.72
CA GLU A 176 1.85 -3.80 4.11
C GLU A 176 2.88 -3.01 4.91
N ALA A 177 3.88 -2.51 4.21
CA ALA A 177 4.92 -1.68 4.81
C ALA A 177 5.19 -0.42 3.95
N PRO A 178 5.44 0.75 4.57
CA PRO A 178 5.97 1.89 3.85
C PRO A 178 7.33 1.54 3.24
N PHE A 179 7.42 1.54 1.92
CA PHE A 179 8.65 1.22 1.22
C PHE A 179 8.76 1.96 -0.09
N SER A 180 9.84 2.70 -0.24
CA SER A 180 10.16 3.45 -1.45
C SER A 180 11.65 3.68 -1.55
N LEU A 181 12.11 4.14 -2.70
CA LEU A 181 13.52 4.51 -2.87
C LEU A 181 13.96 5.60 -1.88
N ALA A 182 13.06 6.52 -1.51
CA ALA A 182 13.32 7.56 -0.50
C ALA A 182 13.12 7.10 0.96
N ASN A 183 12.61 5.90 1.16
CA ASN A 183 12.48 5.23 2.46
C ASN A 183 12.67 3.73 2.30
N ALA A 184 13.91 3.30 2.33
CA ALA A 184 14.31 1.89 2.16
C ALA A 184 14.49 1.16 3.52
N SER A 185 14.01 1.71 4.63
CA SER A 185 14.20 1.15 5.98
C SER A 185 13.66 -0.26 6.17
N ALA A 186 12.60 -0.63 5.40
CA ALA A 186 12.00 -1.95 5.46
C ALA A 186 12.74 -3.03 4.63
N SER A 187 13.85 -2.72 3.95
CA SER A 187 14.53 -3.66 3.04
C SER A 187 14.88 -5.00 3.69
N GLN A 188 15.46 -4.97 4.90
CA GLN A 188 15.81 -6.19 5.63
C GLN A 188 14.56 -6.98 6.04
N THR A 189 13.54 -6.30 6.57
CA THR A 189 12.26 -6.92 6.96
C THR A 189 11.59 -7.59 5.77
N ILE A 190 11.59 -6.96 4.60
CA ILE A 190 11.04 -7.53 3.36
C ILE A 190 11.78 -8.83 2.99
N ALA A 191 13.11 -8.83 3.07
CA ALA A 191 13.90 -10.03 2.78
C ALA A 191 13.59 -11.17 3.78
N GLU A 192 13.48 -10.85 5.07
CA GLU A 192 13.16 -11.82 6.13
C GLU A 192 11.75 -12.39 5.98
N LEU A 193 10.75 -11.56 5.69
CA LEU A 193 9.37 -11.98 5.44
C LEU A 193 9.27 -12.88 4.19
N SER A 194 9.94 -12.48 3.11
CA SER A 194 10.00 -13.25 1.87
C SER A 194 10.59 -14.63 2.09
N GLY A 195 11.68 -14.74 2.87
CA GLY A 195 12.29 -16.01 3.27
C GLY A 195 11.34 -16.95 4.02
N ARG A 196 10.33 -16.39 4.69
CA ARG A 196 9.28 -17.13 5.40
C ARG A 196 8.01 -17.36 4.58
N GLY A 197 7.99 -16.89 3.34
CA GLY A 197 6.86 -17.06 2.42
C GLY A 197 5.72 -16.06 2.65
N VAL A 198 5.99 -14.94 3.33
CA VAL A 198 5.06 -13.83 3.49
C VAL A 198 5.30 -12.80 2.40
N GLY A 199 4.25 -12.41 1.68
CA GLY A 199 4.33 -11.38 0.65
C GLY A 199 4.34 -9.96 1.24
N VAL A 200 4.85 -9.00 0.49
CA VAL A 200 4.85 -7.60 0.92
C VAL A 200 4.16 -6.70 -0.12
N ILE A 201 3.23 -5.90 0.35
CA ILE A 201 2.66 -4.78 -0.39
C ILE A 201 3.41 -3.51 0.03
N ALA A 202 4.14 -2.91 -0.91
CA ALA A 202 4.89 -1.70 -0.67
C ALA A 202 3.98 -0.47 -0.74
N ALA A 203 3.66 0.12 0.41
CA ALA A 203 2.90 1.37 0.48
C ALA A 203 3.80 2.58 0.25
N SER A 204 3.21 3.68 -0.22
CA SER A 204 3.92 4.93 -0.49
C SER A 204 5.10 4.81 -1.47
N ALA A 205 5.01 3.92 -2.46
CA ALA A 205 6.08 3.59 -3.39
C ALA A 205 6.71 4.81 -4.10
N LEU A 206 5.96 5.89 -4.26
CA LEU A 206 6.43 7.17 -4.82
C LEU A 206 6.61 8.29 -3.76
N ALA A 207 6.68 7.94 -2.46
CA ALA A 207 6.91 8.89 -1.37
C ALA A 207 5.95 10.11 -1.45
N GLY A 208 4.64 9.85 -1.50
CA GLY A 208 3.63 10.92 -1.64
C GLY A 208 3.68 11.68 -2.97
N GLY A 209 4.48 11.21 -3.92
CA GLY A 209 4.74 11.84 -5.21
C GLY A 209 6.06 12.62 -5.26
N ALA A 210 6.86 12.64 -4.19
CA ALA A 210 8.18 13.29 -4.18
C ALA A 210 9.13 12.63 -5.19
N LEU A 211 9.08 11.31 -5.32
CA LEU A 211 9.88 10.54 -6.27
C LEU A 211 9.47 10.71 -7.74
N THR A 212 8.42 11.47 -8.04
CA THR A 212 8.16 11.89 -9.45
C THR A 212 9.04 13.05 -9.89
N GLY A 213 9.78 13.67 -8.96
CA GLY A 213 10.63 14.82 -9.22
C GLY A 213 9.89 16.17 -9.25
N LYS A 214 8.57 16.22 -9.16
CA LYS A 214 7.76 17.43 -9.31
C LYS A 214 8.02 18.51 -8.24
N TYR A 215 8.55 18.11 -7.08
CA TYR A 215 8.85 19.04 -5.98
C TYR A 215 10.31 19.53 -5.95
N ARG A 216 11.11 19.22 -6.97
CA ARG A 216 12.53 19.58 -7.00
C ARG A 216 12.78 21.08 -7.06
N HIS A 217 11.90 21.82 -7.73
CA HIS A 217 12.07 23.26 -7.97
C HIS A 217 10.89 24.08 -7.47
N THR A 218 9.68 23.54 -7.52
CA THR A 218 8.43 24.22 -7.14
C THR A 218 7.48 23.25 -6.46
N THR A 219 6.48 23.78 -5.74
CA THR A 219 5.36 22.99 -5.24
C THR A 219 4.14 23.27 -6.12
N PRO A 220 3.75 22.33 -7.02
CA PRO A 220 2.56 22.53 -7.86
C PRO A 220 1.31 22.71 -7.01
N ALA A 221 0.44 23.65 -7.38
CA ALA A 221 -0.75 24.01 -6.62
C ALA A 221 -1.77 22.86 -6.49
N ASP A 222 -1.82 21.98 -7.48
CA ASP A 222 -2.66 20.78 -7.52
C ASP A 222 -2.02 19.53 -6.87
N SER A 223 -0.89 19.70 -6.16
CA SER A 223 -0.13 18.59 -5.60
C SER A 223 -0.52 18.27 -4.15
N ARG A 224 -0.11 17.09 -3.66
CA ARG A 224 -0.29 16.70 -2.25
C ARG A 224 0.42 17.64 -1.29
N ALA A 225 1.60 18.17 -1.64
CA ALA A 225 2.33 19.09 -0.79
C ALA A 225 1.64 20.45 -0.64
N ALA A 226 0.76 20.83 -1.58
CA ALA A 226 -0.08 22.02 -1.48
C ALA A 226 -1.41 21.75 -0.75
N SER A 227 -1.80 20.49 -0.56
CA SER A 227 -3.04 20.12 0.13
C SER A 227 -2.85 20.18 1.65
N PRO A 228 -3.70 20.92 2.40
CA PRO A 228 -3.64 20.95 3.86
C PRO A 228 -3.76 19.57 4.51
N HIS A 229 -4.51 18.65 3.88
CA HIS A 229 -4.79 17.32 4.41
C HIS A 229 -3.68 16.31 4.11
N LEU A 230 -2.92 16.50 3.03
CA LEU A 230 -1.95 15.51 2.53
C LEU A 230 -0.49 15.96 2.63
N ARG A 231 -0.25 17.23 2.96
CA ARG A 231 1.09 17.82 3.04
C ARG A 231 2.03 17.03 3.95
N HIS A 232 1.54 16.62 5.12
CA HIS A 232 2.30 15.84 6.09
C HIS A 232 2.85 14.52 5.54
N MET A 233 2.24 13.98 4.49
CA MET A 233 2.70 12.74 3.83
C MET A 233 3.86 12.97 2.85
N VAL A 234 4.13 14.22 2.51
CA VAL A 234 5.17 14.59 1.53
C VAL A 234 6.36 15.26 2.19
N GLU A 235 6.10 16.11 3.19
CA GLU A 235 7.12 16.91 3.88
C GLU A 235 8.37 16.12 4.30
N PRO A 236 8.27 14.89 4.87
CA PRO A 236 9.45 14.13 5.28
C PRO A 236 10.41 13.79 4.14
N TYR A 237 9.96 13.91 2.88
CA TYR A 237 10.74 13.57 1.70
C TYR A 237 11.32 14.80 0.96
N LEU A 238 11.02 16.01 1.41
CA LEU A 238 11.42 17.22 0.70
C LEU A 238 12.83 17.71 1.09
N GLU A 239 13.36 17.23 2.22
CA GLU A 239 14.64 17.68 2.77
C GLU A 239 15.51 16.49 3.21
N GLY A 240 16.75 16.78 3.57
CA GLY A 240 17.69 15.80 4.11
C GLY A 240 18.04 14.67 3.15
N HIS A 241 18.28 13.49 3.70
CA HIS A 241 18.67 12.31 2.93
C HIS A 241 17.66 11.91 1.84
N PRO A 242 16.34 11.90 2.07
CA PRO A 242 15.36 11.60 1.02
C PRO A 242 15.51 12.49 -0.21
N ARG A 243 15.79 13.78 -0.04
CA ARG A 243 16.04 14.70 -1.16
C ARG A 243 17.28 14.29 -1.96
N THR A 244 18.37 13.91 -1.30
CA THR A 244 19.57 13.39 -1.97
C THR A 244 19.25 12.16 -2.82
N VAL A 245 18.44 11.25 -2.30
CA VAL A 245 17.98 10.06 -3.02
C VAL A 245 17.14 10.43 -4.25
N ILE A 246 16.24 11.40 -4.12
CA ILE A 246 15.41 11.88 -5.24
C ILE A 246 16.29 12.48 -6.35
N GLU A 247 17.33 13.25 -6.00
CA GLU A 247 18.29 13.78 -6.97
C GLU A 247 19.08 12.65 -7.67
N ALA A 248 19.51 11.63 -6.94
CA ALA A 248 20.18 10.47 -7.51
C ALA A 248 19.26 9.70 -8.48
N ALA A 249 18.01 9.47 -8.09
CA ALA A 249 16.99 8.84 -8.95
C ALA A 249 16.75 9.67 -10.22
N SER A 250 16.72 11.01 -10.10
CA SER A 250 16.54 11.91 -11.25
C SER A 250 17.71 11.86 -12.22
N ARG A 251 18.94 11.74 -11.72
CA ARG A 251 20.14 11.58 -12.57
C ARG A 251 20.14 10.23 -13.28
N ALA A 252 19.80 9.15 -12.57
CA ALA A 252 19.65 7.82 -13.17
C ALA A 252 18.57 7.81 -14.26
N ALA A 253 17.44 8.46 -14.01
CA ALA A 253 16.34 8.60 -14.95
C ALA A 253 16.77 9.33 -16.23
N ALA A 254 17.49 10.46 -16.10
CA ALA A 254 18.02 11.17 -17.24
C ALA A 254 18.98 10.31 -18.08
N GLY A 255 19.86 9.54 -17.45
CA GLY A 255 20.79 8.63 -18.14
C GLY A 255 20.10 7.43 -18.82
N LEU A 256 18.90 7.07 -18.38
CA LEU A 256 18.08 5.99 -18.96
C LEU A 256 17.01 6.51 -19.93
N GLU A 257 16.92 7.80 -20.15
CA GLU A 257 15.84 8.46 -20.92
C GLU A 257 14.43 8.12 -20.40
N ARG A 258 14.33 7.95 -19.06
CA ARG A 258 13.08 7.63 -18.35
C ARG A 258 12.68 8.76 -17.41
N SER A 259 11.44 8.75 -16.91
CA SER A 259 11.04 9.68 -15.86
C SER A 259 11.57 9.24 -14.48
N THR A 260 11.75 10.20 -13.56
CA THR A 260 12.16 9.88 -12.17
C THR A 260 11.15 8.96 -11.48
N GLY A 261 9.85 9.17 -11.72
CA GLY A 261 8.79 8.33 -11.16
C GLY A 261 8.83 6.89 -11.67
N ASP A 262 9.17 6.70 -12.94
CA ASP A 262 9.33 5.38 -13.54
C ASP A 262 10.51 4.62 -12.91
N VAL A 263 11.68 5.25 -12.81
CA VAL A 263 12.85 4.66 -12.16
C VAL A 263 12.57 4.29 -10.70
N ALA A 264 11.93 5.19 -9.96
CA ALA A 264 11.60 4.95 -8.56
C ALA A 264 10.57 3.81 -8.38
N LEU A 265 9.54 3.77 -9.23
CA LEU A 265 8.51 2.74 -9.16
C LEU A 265 9.05 1.38 -9.58
N ALA A 266 9.88 1.32 -10.63
CA ALA A 266 10.54 0.08 -11.06
C ALA A 266 11.45 -0.48 -9.96
N TRP A 267 12.18 0.38 -9.24
CA TRP A 267 13.03 -0.05 -8.13
C TRP A 267 12.23 -0.74 -7.02
N VAL A 268 11.07 -0.19 -6.63
CA VAL A 268 10.19 -0.78 -5.61
C VAL A 268 9.50 -2.04 -6.11
N ARG A 269 8.88 -1.97 -7.29
CA ARG A 269 8.11 -3.07 -7.90
C ARG A 269 8.96 -4.32 -8.07
N ASP A 270 10.22 -4.15 -8.45
CA ASP A 270 11.14 -5.24 -8.76
C ASP A 270 12.06 -5.59 -7.58
N PHE A 271 11.81 -5.02 -6.39
CA PHE A 271 12.56 -5.36 -5.18
C PHE A 271 12.20 -6.79 -4.73
N PRO A 272 13.22 -7.65 -4.46
CA PRO A 272 12.97 -9.03 -4.04
C PRO A 272 12.09 -9.11 -2.80
N GLY A 273 10.98 -9.86 -2.85
CA GLY A 273 10.02 -10.00 -1.77
C GLY A 273 8.84 -9.03 -1.84
N VAL A 274 8.88 -8.00 -2.69
CA VAL A 274 7.71 -7.14 -2.95
C VAL A 274 6.77 -7.84 -3.92
N SER A 275 5.56 -8.12 -3.47
CA SER A 275 4.49 -8.73 -4.27
C SER A 275 3.75 -7.68 -5.09
N ALA A 276 3.56 -6.47 -4.55
CA ALA A 276 2.93 -5.36 -5.24
C ALA A 276 3.41 -4.01 -4.71
N ALA A 277 3.43 -2.98 -5.55
CA ALA A 277 3.67 -1.60 -5.18
C ALA A 277 2.39 -0.77 -5.31
N LEU A 278 1.94 -0.14 -4.22
CA LEU A 278 0.76 0.71 -4.23
C LEU A 278 1.04 2.06 -4.89
N ILE A 279 0.20 2.39 -5.85
CA ILE A 279 0.15 3.69 -6.50
C ILE A 279 -1.13 4.42 -6.13
N GLY A 280 -1.07 5.75 -5.96
CA GLY A 280 -2.23 6.58 -5.63
C GLY A 280 -2.34 7.76 -6.58
N PRO A 281 -2.73 7.54 -7.84
CA PRO A 281 -3.03 8.61 -8.78
C PRO A 281 -4.27 9.38 -8.32
N ARG A 282 -4.31 10.67 -8.63
CA ARG A 282 -5.48 11.53 -8.38
C ARG A 282 -6.28 11.80 -9.64
N THR A 283 -5.69 11.52 -10.79
CA THR A 283 -6.32 11.70 -12.10
C THR A 283 -6.02 10.52 -13.01
N ARG A 284 -6.89 10.30 -13.97
CA ARG A 284 -6.74 9.29 -15.02
C ARG A 284 -5.42 9.47 -15.76
N ARG A 285 -5.03 10.68 -16.10
CA ARG A 285 -3.76 10.98 -16.76
C ARG A 285 -2.56 10.52 -15.93
N GLN A 286 -2.60 10.70 -14.61
CA GLN A 286 -1.54 10.19 -13.73
C GLN A 286 -1.50 8.66 -13.73
N LEU A 287 -2.67 8.01 -13.70
CA LEU A 287 -2.76 6.55 -13.78
C LEU A 287 -2.16 6.05 -15.09
N ASP A 288 -2.56 6.60 -16.23
CA ASP A 288 -2.05 6.19 -17.55
C ASP A 288 -0.52 6.31 -17.63
N THR A 289 0.04 7.37 -17.05
CA THR A 289 1.50 7.54 -16.96
C THR A 289 2.13 6.42 -16.14
N LEU A 290 1.56 6.06 -14.98
CA LEU A 290 2.10 5.02 -14.09
C LEU A 290 1.95 3.62 -14.68
N LEU A 291 0.88 3.36 -15.41
CA LEU A 291 0.67 2.09 -16.12
C LEU A 291 1.65 1.89 -17.28
N GLY A 292 2.18 2.96 -17.84
CA GLY A 292 3.25 2.92 -18.84
C GLY A 292 4.62 2.52 -18.31
N TYR A 293 4.82 2.49 -16.98
CA TYR A 293 6.11 2.18 -16.35
C TYR A 293 6.30 0.66 -16.17
N SER A 294 6.71 -0.03 -17.21
CA SER A 294 6.77 -1.49 -17.24
C SER A 294 8.18 -2.10 -17.22
N GLU A 295 9.18 -1.37 -17.70
CA GLU A 295 10.53 -1.93 -17.86
C GLU A 295 11.30 -2.04 -16.54
N PRO A 296 12.02 -3.14 -16.28
CA PRO A 296 12.89 -3.28 -15.13
C PRO A 296 14.12 -2.36 -15.25
N LEU A 297 14.75 -2.08 -14.10
CA LEU A 297 16.00 -1.32 -14.07
C LEU A 297 17.20 -2.24 -14.41
N PRO A 298 18.20 -1.73 -15.15
CA PRO A 298 19.49 -2.41 -15.28
C PRO A 298 20.08 -2.70 -13.88
N ALA A 299 20.64 -3.89 -13.69
CA ALA A 299 21.15 -4.34 -12.40
C ALA A 299 22.18 -3.37 -11.76
N PRO A 300 23.14 -2.77 -12.50
CA PRO A 300 24.05 -1.78 -11.91
C PRO A 300 23.35 -0.54 -11.38
N ILE A 301 22.34 -0.03 -12.11
CA ILE A 301 21.57 1.15 -11.68
C ILE A 301 20.74 0.82 -10.43
N ARG A 302 20.10 -0.35 -10.39
CA ARG A 302 19.34 -0.80 -9.21
C ARG A 302 20.22 -0.90 -7.97
N GLN A 303 21.46 -1.42 -8.12
CA GLN A 303 22.41 -1.56 -7.02
C GLN A 303 22.87 -0.18 -6.51
N VAL A 304 23.29 0.72 -7.39
CA VAL A 304 23.72 2.07 -6.99
C VAL A 304 22.59 2.84 -6.29
N LEU A 305 21.37 2.72 -6.80
CA LEU A 305 20.22 3.35 -6.15
C LEU A 305 19.93 2.73 -4.76
N ALA A 306 20.12 1.43 -4.57
CA ALA A 306 20.00 0.78 -3.28
C ALA A 306 21.06 1.27 -2.27
N GLU A 307 22.29 1.45 -2.72
CA GLU A 307 23.38 2.00 -1.88
C GLU A 307 23.08 3.45 -1.45
N VAL A 308 22.59 4.28 -2.38
CA VAL A 308 22.20 5.67 -2.07
C VAL A 308 20.98 5.72 -1.17
N ALA A 309 20.01 4.81 -1.33
CA ALA A 309 18.79 4.75 -0.52
C ALA A 309 19.05 4.29 0.92
N SER A 310 20.12 3.51 1.14
CA SER A 310 20.50 3.04 2.48
C SER A 310 21.15 4.17 3.27
N PRO A 311 20.66 4.51 4.47
CA PRO A 311 21.32 5.48 5.33
C PRO A 311 22.74 5.02 5.66
N SER A 312 23.71 5.92 5.60
CA SER A 312 25.14 5.61 5.82
C SER A 312 25.48 5.00 7.19
N TRP A 313 24.55 5.04 8.16
CA TRP A 313 24.72 4.43 9.49
C TRP A 313 24.28 2.96 9.54
N VAL A 314 23.56 2.45 8.53
CA VAL A 314 23.17 1.02 8.43
C VAL A 314 24.32 0.18 7.85
N ALA A 315 25.29 0.79 7.23
CA ALA A 315 26.43 0.12 6.57
C ALA A 315 27.62 -0.19 7.51
N ARG A 316 27.42 -0.20 8.85
CA ARG A 316 28.47 -0.58 9.82
C ARG A 316 28.05 -1.75 10.68
#